data_5fa894c1e010b66547c93506373b57d1
#
_entry.id   5fa894c1e010b66547c93506373b57d1
#
_cell.length_a   1.000
_cell.length_b   1.000
_cell.length_c   1.000
_cell.angle_alpha   90.00
_cell.angle_beta   90.00
_cell.angle_gamma   90.00
#
_symmetry.space_group_name_H-M   'P 1'
#
loop_
_entity.id
_entity.type
_entity.pdbx_description
1 polymer ?
#
loop_
_entity_poly.entity_id
_entity_poly.type
_entity_poly.pdbx_seq_one_letter_code
_entity_poly.pdbx_strand_id
1 'polypeptide(L)'
;MSTENCANTKPKITIIPAKTRVERLDPMSVAMGQKPKIRVAAYARVSTDHEEQESSYEAQVDHFTKLIASHDDWTMVDIYADPGLSGKNTKRVQFKRMIKDCEDGKIDLIITKSVSRFARNTLDCVQTARKLKADGIGIIFEKENLDTLQERSEFVLTIMASLAEEESRSISNNIRWSVKKKFQEGIEVAVYETGKGIQNQIGQNT
;
A
#
# COMPACT_ATOMS: atom_id res chain seq x y z
N MET A 1 9.98 -48.15 -34.94
CA MET A 1 9.14 -47.71 -33.79
C MET A 1 10.06 -47.06 -32.82
N SER A 2 10.16 -45.74 -32.92
CA SER A 2 11.06 -44.93 -32.07
C SER A 2 10.20 -44.24 -31.00
N THR A 3 10.46 -44.57 -29.75
CA THR A 3 9.79 -43.98 -28.58
C THR A 3 10.51 -42.70 -28.22
N GLU A 4 9.88 -41.55 -28.49
CA GLU A 4 10.35 -40.26 -28.06
C GLU A 4 10.17 -40.10 -26.52
N ASN A 5 11.32 -39.90 -25.88
CA ASN A 5 11.43 -39.69 -24.45
C ASN A 5 11.12 -38.22 -24.15
N CYS A 6 9.89 -37.93 -23.73
CA CYS A 6 9.48 -36.59 -23.29
C CYS A 6 10.13 -36.31 -21.93
N ALA A 7 11.27 -35.63 -21.94
CA ALA A 7 11.94 -35.15 -20.74
C ALA A 7 11.08 -34.07 -20.03
N ASN A 8 10.46 -34.45 -18.94
CA ASN A 8 9.72 -33.58 -18.03
C ASN A 8 10.68 -32.64 -17.30
N THR A 9 10.99 -31.49 -17.91
CA THR A 9 11.84 -30.46 -17.31
C THR A 9 10.99 -29.68 -16.32
N LYS A 10 11.05 -30.04 -15.02
CA LYS A 10 10.48 -29.24 -13.94
C LYS A 10 11.12 -27.85 -13.97
N PRO A 11 10.32 -26.75 -13.85
CA PRO A 11 10.87 -25.40 -13.83
C PRO A 11 11.83 -25.28 -12.63
N LYS A 12 13.06 -24.86 -12.91
CA LYS A 12 14.06 -24.56 -11.88
C LYS A 12 13.62 -23.28 -11.17
N ILE A 13 13.03 -23.41 -9.99
CA ILE A 13 12.70 -22.27 -9.14
C ILE A 13 14.04 -21.73 -8.60
N THR A 14 14.49 -20.63 -9.18
CA THR A 14 15.63 -19.88 -8.63
C THR A 14 15.10 -19.02 -7.49
N ILE A 15 15.32 -19.44 -6.25
CA ILE A 15 15.05 -18.62 -5.07
C ILE A 15 16.13 -17.54 -5.07
N ILE A 16 15.76 -16.31 -5.42
CA ILE A 16 16.60 -15.13 -5.24
C ILE A 16 16.46 -14.77 -3.75
N PRO A 17 17.50 -14.94 -2.92
CA PRO A 17 17.41 -14.55 -1.52
C PRO A 17 17.15 -13.05 -1.45
N ALA A 18 16.16 -12.64 -0.64
CA ALA A 18 15.96 -11.24 -0.33
C ALA A 18 17.27 -10.66 0.20
N LYS A 19 17.73 -9.53 -0.35
CA LYS A 19 18.95 -8.86 0.13
C LYS A 19 18.79 -8.59 1.62
N THR A 20 19.63 -9.22 2.42
CA THR A 20 19.63 -8.98 3.86
C THR A 20 20.02 -7.53 4.13
N ARG A 21 19.56 -6.98 5.27
CA ARG A 21 19.92 -5.62 5.70
C ARG A 21 21.45 -5.39 5.72
N VAL A 22 22.23 -6.43 6.02
CA VAL A 22 23.70 -6.40 6.06
C VAL A 22 24.31 -6.16 4.68
N GLU A 23 23.72 -6.71 3.61
CA GLU A 23 24.22 -6.54 2.24
C GLU A 23 23.95 -5.15 1.64
N ARG A 24 23.08 -4.36 2.30
CA ARG A 24 22.76 -2.97 1.93
C ARG A 24 23.62 -1.93 2.65
N LEU A 25 24.55 -2.37 3.51
CA LEU A 25 25.38 -1.48 4.30
C LEU A 25 26.49 -0.88 3.45
N ASP A 26 26.74 0.41 3.66
CA ASP A 26 27.94 1.06 3.15
C ASP A 26 29.17 0.35 3.76
N PRO A 27 30.09 -0.19 2.92
CA PRO A 27 31.27 -0.90 3.38
C PRO A 27 32.13 -0.10 4.37
N MET A 28 32.09 1.23 4.26
CA MET A 28 32.87 2.13 5.11
C MET A 28 32.32 2.21 6.53
N SER A 29 30.99 2.19 6.68
CA SER A 29 30.32 2.18 8.00
C SER A 29 30.61 0.87 8.75
N VAL A 30 30.65 -0.25 8.03
CA VAL A 30 30.99 -1.57 8.59
C VAL A 30 32.46 -1.61 9.05
N ALA A 31 33.37 -1.02 8.26
CA ALA A 31 34.80 -0.97 8.58
C ALA A 31 35.10 -0.12 9.83
N MET A 32 34.26 0.88 10.13
CA MET A 32 34.39 1.75 11.31
C MET A 32 33.71 1.16 12.57
N GLY A 33 33.13 -0.03 12.52
CA GLY A 33 32.44 -0.65 13.66
C GLY A 33 31.16 0.08 14.09
N GLN A 34 30.68 1.04 13.30
CA GLN A 34 29.42 1.73 13.56
C GLN A 34 28.25 0.86 13.11
N LYS A 35 27.29 0.65 14.00
CA LYS A 35 26.03 0.03 13.59
C LYS A 35 25.34 0.94 12.60
N PRO A 36 24.98 0.46 11.39
CA PRO A 36 24.31 1.30 10.39
C PRO A 36 22.96 1.74 10.92
N LYS A 37 22.69 3.01 10.77
CA LYS A 37 21.38 3.58 11.13
C LYS A 37 20.30 3.06 10.19
N ILE A 38 19.09 2.89 10.73
CA ILE A 38 17.90 2.55 9.95
C ILE A 38 17.48 3.78 9.14
N ARG A 39 17.36 3.63 7.83
CA ARG A 39 16.92 4.70 6.94
C ARG A 39 15.41 4.79 6.94
N VAL A 40 14.88 5.83 7.55
CA VAL A 40 13.46 6.01 7.84
C VAL A 40 12.85 7.05 6.91
N ALA A 41 11.73 6.71 6.29
CA ALA A 41 10.89 7.62 5.56
C ALA A 41 9.55 7.81 6.27
N ALA A 42 8.98 9.02 6.23
CA ALA A 42 7.63 9.25 6.69
C ALA A 42 6.67 9.42 5.51
N TYR A 43 5.46 8.87 5.63
CA TYR A 43 4.40 9.09 4.66
C TYR A 43 3.20 9.78 5.29
N ALA A 44 2.80 10.91 4.71
CA ALA A 44 1.68 11.73 5.15
C ALA A 44 0.62 11.92 4.06
N ARG A 45 -0.64 12.07 4.46
CA ARG A 45 -1.74 12.58 3.62
C ARG A 45 -2.34 13.78 4.29
N VAL A 46 -2.30 14.93 3.60
CA VAL A 46 -2.80 16.21 4.11
C VAL A 46 -4.17 16.53 3.51
N SER A 47 -5.05 17.16 4.28
CA SER A 47 -6.36 17.61 3.82
C SER A 47 -6.22 18.70 2.75
N THR A 48 -7.29 18.96 1.97
CA THR A 48 -7.26 19.88 0.81
C THR A 48 -7.80 21.26 1.11
N ASP A 49 -8.32 21.51 2.30
CA ASP A 49 -8.80 22.83 2.72
C ASP A 49 -7.58 23.73 3.02
N HIS A 50 -7.46 24.82 2.26
CA HIS A 50 -6.23 25.60 2.13
C HIS A 50 -5.60 26.07 3.47
N GLU A 51 -6.38 26.54 4.43
CA GLU A 51 -5.86 27.02 5.73
C GLU A 51 -5.55 25.87 6.70
N GLU A 52 -6.35 24.81 6.72
CA GLU A 52 -6.10 23.61 7.54
C GLU A 52 -4.99 22.73 6.95
N GLN A 53 -4.71 22.86 5.66
CA GLN A 53 -3.73 22.06 4.94
C GLN A 53 -2.30 22.44 5.34
N GLU A 54 -1.98 23.74 5.36
CA GLU A 54 -0.62 24.22 5.63
C GLU A 54 -0.23 23.93 7.07
N SER A 55 -1.10 24.28 8.04
CA SER A 55 -0.88 24.00 9.46
C SER A 55 -0.85 22.49 9.77
N SER A 56 -1.67 21.68 9.07
CA SER A 56 -1.69 20.23 9.23
C SER A 56 -0.46 19.55 8.62
N TYR A 57 0.07 20.07 7.52
CA TYR A 57 1.28 19.53 6.90
C TYR A 57 2.51 19.83 7.76
N GLU A 58 2.70 21.08 8.17
CA GLU A 58 3.81 21.49 9.02
C GLU A 58 3.83 20.72 10.35
N ALA A 59 2.67 20.56 10.97
CA ALA A 59 2.54 19.78 12.20
C ALA A 59 2.93 18.30 12.00
N GLN A 60 2.59 17.69 10.86
CA GLN A 60 2.99 16.31 10.55
C GLN A 60 4.48 16.20 10.26
N VAL A 61 5.06 17.18 9.55
CA VAL A 61 6.50 17.24 9.27
C VAL A 61 7.28 17.37 10.59
N ASP A 62 6.87 18.30 11.46
CA ASP A 62 7.50 18.49 12.77
C ASP A 62 7.38 17.24 13.64
N HIS A 63 6.20 16.61 13.69
CA HIS A 63 5.97 15.36 14.42
C HIS A 63 6.91 14.25 13.97
N PHE A 64 6.94 13.95 12.66
CA PHE A 64 7.80 12.87 12.13
C PHE A 64 9.28 13.19 12.27
N THR A 65 9.65 14.46 12.11
CA THR A 65 11.04 14.88 12.30
C THR A 65 11.49 14.65 13.74
N LYS A 66 10.69 15.07 14.72
CA LYS A 66 10.97 14.84 16.14
C LYS A 66 10.96 13.37 16.51
N LEU A 67 10.01 12.60 15.99
CA LEU A 67 9.91 11.17 16.23
C LEU A 67 11.16 10.43 15.70
N ILE A 68 11.58 10.70 14.48
CA ILE A 68 12.77 10.08 13.91
C ILE A 68 14.04 10.51 14.64
N ALA A 69 14.16 11.79 14.99
CA ALA A 69 15.29 12.31 15.73
C ALA A 69 15.41 11.79 17.19
N SER A 70 14.30 11.31 17.77
CA SER A 70 14.31 10.72 19.11
C SER A 70 14.92 9.31 19.17
N HIS A 71 15.22 8.70 18.03
CA HIS A 71 15.84 7.39 17.92
C HIS A 71 17.27 7.52 17.41
N ASP A 72 18.25 7.19 18.24
CA ASP A 72 19.67 7.34 17.90
C ASP A 72 20.12 6.44 16.73
N ASP A 73 19.43 5.33 16.52
CA ASP A 73 19.69 4.34 15.48
C ASP A 73 18.92 4.62 14.16
N TRP A 74 18.17 5.75 14.09
CA TRP A 74 17.43 6.13 12.88
C TRP A 74 18.10 7.29 12.16
N THR A 75 17.90 7.35 10.85
CA THR A 75 18.25 8.51 10.01
C THR A 75 17.09 8.80 9.06
N MET A 76 16.68 10.05 9.00
CA MET A 76 15.61 10.47 8.11
C MET A 76 16.09 10.48 6.66
N VAL A 77 15.32 9.85 5.76
CA VAL A 77 15.55 9.88 4.31
C VAL A 77 14.75 11.01 3.68
N ASP A 78 13.44 10.99 3.85
CA ASP A 78 12.53 12.01 3.30
C ASP A 78 11.14 11.90 3.96
N ILE A 79 10.34 12.97 3.79
CA ILE A 79 8.92 12.98 4.16
C ILE A 79 8.10 13.09 2.86
N TYR A 80 7.40 12.02 2.54
CA TYR A 80 6.56 11.93 1.35
C TYR A 80 5.14 12.34 1.69
N ALA A 81 4.64 13.41 1.10
CA ALA A 81 3.31 13.91 1.37
C ALA A 81 2.47 14.04 0.10
N ASP A 82 1.31 13.39 0.10
CA ASP A 82 0.32 13.52 -0.97
C ASP A 82 -0.90 14.28 -0.47
N PRO A 83 -1.52 15.13 -1.31
CA PRO A 83 -2.76 15.78 -0.96
C PRO A 83 -3.88 14.77 -0.78
N GLY A 84 -4.70 14.96 0.25
CA GLY A 84 -5.80 14.09 0.64
C GLY A 84 -7.09 14.32 -0.16
N LEU A 85 -7.01 14.69 -1.43
CA LEU A 85 -8.17 15.00 -2.27
C LEU A 85 -9.23 13.90 -2.24
N SER A 86 -10.46 14.30 -1.93
CA SER A 86 -11.67 13.52 -2.13
C SER A 86 -12.01 13.48 -3.63
N GLY A 87 -11.52 12.48 -4.35
CA GLY A 87 -11.83 12.33 -5.77
C GLY A 87 -11.13 11.14 -6.41
N LYS A 88 -11.76 10.56 -7.42
CA LYS A 88 -11.36 9.31 -8.08
C LYS A 88 -9.97 9.32 -8.75
N ASN A 89 -9.22 10.44 -8.73
CA ASN A 89 -8.03 10.61 -9.57
C ASN A 89 -6.79 11.18 -8.87
N THR A 90 -6.64 10.97 -7.59
CA THR A 90 -5.40 11.41 -6.90
C THR A 90 -4.25 10.48 -7.29
N LYS A 91 -3.34 10.98 -8.10
CA LYS A 91 -2.19 10.23 -8.65
C LYS A 91 -1.12 9.92 -7.60
N ARG A 92 -1.36 9.99 -6.30
CA ARG A 92 -0.43 9.65 -5.19
C ARG A 92 1.05 9.62 -5.66
N VAL A 93 1.52 10.74 -6.17
CA VAL A 93 2.83 10.85 -6.83
C VAL A 93 3.95 10.57 -5.82
N GLN A 94 3.80 11.11 -4.61
CA GLN A 94 4.80 10.94 -3.57
C GLN A 94 4.78 9.51 -3.00
N PHE A 95 3.63 8.89 -2.88
CA PHE A 95 3.56 7.47 -2.50
C PHE A 95 4.29 6.57 -3.51
N LYS A 96 4.06 6.80 -4.81
CA LYS A 96 4.74 6.03 -5.85
C LYS A 96 6.26 6.27 -5.83
N ARG A 97 6.68 7.50 -5.59
CA ARG A 97 8.10 7.85 -5.44
C ARG A 97 8.70 7.13 -4.23
N MET A 98 8.01 7.13 -3.09
CA MET A 98 8.42 6.40 -1.89
C MET A 98 8.59 4.90 -2.15
N ILE A 99 7.60 4.26 -2.81
CA ILE A 99 7.69 2.83 -3.15
C ILE A 99 8.87 2.56 -4.08
N LYS A 100 9.13 3.43 -5.05
CA LYS A 100 10.30 3.30 -5.92
C LYS A 100 11.61 3.44 -5.12
N ASP A 101 11.71 4.40 -4.20
CA ASP A 101 12.88 4.57 -3.34
C ASP A 101 13.06 3.37 -2.38
N CYS A 102 11.97 2.68 -2.00
CA CYS A 102 12.03 1.39 -1.33
C CYS A 102 12.64 0.29 -2.22
N GLU A 103 12.16 0.17 -3.45
CA GLU A 103 12.68 -0.79 -4.44
C GLU A 103 14.16 -0.52 -4.79
N ASP A 104 14.55 0.76 -4.85
CA ASP A 104 15.95 1.19 -5.03
C ASP A 104 16.82 0.92 -3.78
N GLY A 105 16.25 0.41 -2.69
CA GLY A 105 16.96 0.09 -1.46
C GLY A 105 17.42 1.31 -0.65
N LYS A 106 16.77 2.48 -0.79
CA LYS A 106 17.09 3.72 -0.06
C LYS A 106 16.40 3.81 1.29
N ILE A 107 15.34 3.03 1.53
CA ILE A 107 14.47 3.08 2.71
C ILE A 107 14.45 1.70 3.36
N ASP A 108 14.60 1.66 4.69
CA ASP A 108 14.51 0.43 5.49
C ASP A 108 13.21 0.38 6.29
N LEU A 109 12.64 1.57 6.62
CA LEU A 109 11.47 1.69 7.46
C LEU A 109 10.59 2.85 6.99
N ILE A 110 9.29 2.63 6.92
CA ILE A 110 8.29 3.66 6.65
C ILE A 110 7.49 3.91 7.93
N ILE A 111 7.26 5.19 8.27
CA ILE A 111 6.35 5.58 9.35
C ILE A 111 5.16 6.31 8.75
N THR A 112 3.97 5.97 9.20
CA THR A 112 2.74 6.64 8.79
C THR A 112 1.75 6.71 9.95
N LYS A 113 0.89 7.72 9.97
CA LYS A 113 -0.05 7.94 11.05
C LYS A 113 -1.06 6.81 11.21
N SER A 114 -1.53 6.22 10.10
CA SER A 114 -2.54 5.14 10.15
C SER A 114 -2.64 4.38 8.83
N VAL A 115 -3.24 3.19 8.89
CA VAL A 115 -3.57 2.35 7.73
C VAL A 115 -4.39 3.14 6.70
N SER A 116 -5.39 3.90 7.13
CA SER A 116 -6.25 4.69 6.25
C SER A 116 -5.52 5.85 5.55
N ARG A 117 -4.40 6.31 6.10
CA ARG A 117 -3.51 7.31 5.45
C ARG A 117 -2.55 6.65 4.47
N PHE A 118 -2.09 5.45 4.79
CA PHE A 118 -1.14 4.72 3.95
C PHE A 118 -1.77 4.20 2.66
N ALA A 119 -2.96 3.58 2.73
CA ALA A 119 -3.61 2.99 1.56
C ALA A 119 -5.04 3.53 1.33
N ARG A 120 -5.59 3.25 0.14
CA ARG A 120 -6.96 3.65 -0.22
C ARG A 120 -8.01 2.74 0.40
N ASN A 121 -7.67 1.50 0.55
CA ASN A 121 -8.47 0.48 1.22
C ASN A 121 -7.54 -0.45 2.02
N THR A 122 -8.13 -1.21 2.91
CA THR A 122 -7.38 -2.10 3.81
C THR A 122 -6.68 -3.23 3.05
N LEU A 123 -7.30 -3.75 1.99
CA LEU A 123 -6.70 -4.83 1.19
C LEU A 123 -5.42 -4.38 0.49
N ASP A 124 -5.44 -3.20 -0.17
CA ASP A 124 -4.24 -2.61 -0.79
C ASP A 124 -3.14 -2.36 0.23
N CYS A 125 -3.52 -1.95 1.47
CA CYS A 125 -2.58 -1.76 2.56
C CYS A 125 -1.87 -3.05 2.91
N VAL A 126 -2.63 -4.13 3.15
CA VAL A 126 -2.08 -5.44 3.54
C VAL A 126 -1.18 -6.00 2.44
N GLN A 127 -1.60 -5.93 1.17
CA GLN A 127 -0.80 -6.40 0.04
C GLN A 127 0.52 -5.63 -0.08
N THR A 128 0.46 -4.31 0.03
CA THR A 128 1.67 -3.46 -0.02
C THR A 128 2.59 -3.74 1.17
N ALA A 129 2.03 -3.87 2.37
CA ALA A 129 2.80 -4.17 3.57
C ALA A 129 3.51 -5.52 3.48
N ARG A 130 2.84 -6.56 2.98
CA ARG A 130 3.45 -7.89 2.75
C ARG A 130 4.56 -7.85 1.71
N LYS A 131 4.35 -7.11 0.60
CA LYS A 131 5.38 -6.92 -0.43
C LYS A 131 6.62 -6.25 0.17
N LEU A 132 6.47 -5.13 0.86
CA LEU A 132 7.58 -4.41 1.48
C LEU A 132 8.28 -5.24 2.56
N LYS A 133 7.52 -5.99 3.37
CA LYS A 133 8.09 -6.91 4.37
C LYS A 133 8.91 -8.02 3.72
N ALA A 134 8.48 -8.58 2.59
CA ALA A 134 9.25 -9.56 1.84
C ALA A 134 10.58 -8.97 1.32
N ASP A 135 10.60 -7.68 1.00
CA ASP A 135 11.81 -6.94 0.63
C ASP A 135 12.65 -6.49 1.85
N GLY A 136 12.23 -6.86 3.07
CA GLY A 136 12.89 -6.50 4.32
C GLY A 136 12.64 -5.06 4.78
N ILE A 137 11.60 -4.41 4.27
CA ILE A 137 11.23 -3.03 4.60
C ILE A 137 10.06 -3.04 5.57
N GLY A 138 10.22 -2.37 6.74
CA GLY A 138 9.20 -2.24 7.75
C GLY A 138 8.21 -1.11 7.48
N ILE A 139 7.00 -1.24 8.05
CA ILE A 139 6.05 -0.14 8.15
C ILE A 139 5.56 -0.06 9.59
N ILE A 140 5.59 1.15 10.17
CA ILE A 140 4.99 1.46 11.46
C ILE A 140 3.73 2.30 11.23
N PHE A 141 2.59 1.77 11.68
CA PHE A 141 1.33 2.48 11.76
C PHE A 141 1.13 2.97 13.19
N GLU A 142 1.31 4.28 13.42
CA GLU A 142 1.30 4.85 14.78
C GLU A 142 -0.03 4.64 15.49
N LYS A 143 -1.16 4.97 14.82
CA LYS A 143 -2.50 4.87 15.39
C LYS A 143 -2.86 3.45 15.79
N GLU A 144 -2.52 2.49 14.95
CA GLU A 144 -2.80 1.07 15.17
C GLU A 144 -1.74 0.39 16.05
N ASN A 145 -0.67 1.09 16.41
CA ASN A 145 0.50 0.55 17.12
C ASN A 145 1.00 -0.76 16.50
N LEU A 146 1.10 -0.76 15.18
CA LEU A 146 1.44 -1.93 14.38
C LEU A 146 2.78 -1.71 13.66
N ASP A 147 3.75 -2.56 13.97
CA ASP A 147 5.02 -2.66 13.24
C ASP A 147 5.02 -3.97 12.43
N THR A 148 5.11 -3.84 11.11
CA THR A 148 4.98 -4.99 10.19
C THR A 148 6.15 -5.97 10.25
N LEU A 149 7.31 -5.59 10.80
CA LEU A 149 8.45 -6.50 10.96
C LEU A 149 8.29 -7.44 12.17
N GLN A 150 7.40 -7.12 13.12
CA GLN A 150 7.14 -8.00 14.26
C GLN A 150 6.36 -9.25 13.81
N GLU A 151 6.62 -10.39 14.44
CA GLU A 151 5.95 -11.65 14.10
C GLU A 151 4.43 -11.58 14.27
N ARG A 152 3.96 -10.96 15.36
CA ARG A 152 2.54 -10.76 15.64
C ARG A 152 1.80 -9.93 14.58
N SER A 153 2.52 -9.16 13.78
CA SER A 153 1.93 -8.29 12.75
C SER A 153 1.21 -9.08 11.67
N GLU A 154 1.70 -10.25 11.31
CA GLU A 154 1.08 -11.07 10.26
C GLU A 154 -0.31 -11.55 10.66
N PHE A 155 -0.52 -11.88 11.93
CA PHE A 155 -1.85 -12.22 12.44
C PHE A 155 -2.81 -11.03 12.31
N VAL A 156 -2.37 -9.83 12.70
CA VAL A 156 -3.18 -8.60 12.59
C VAL A 156 -3.49 -8.28 11.14
N LEU A 157 -2.48 -8.34 10.25
CA LEU A 157 -2.65 -8.11 8.82
C LEU A 157 -3.63 -9.12 8.19
N THR A 158 -3.60 -10.38 8.62
CA THR A 158 -4.52 -11.42 8.14
C THR A 158 -5.94 -11.12 8.56
N ILE A 159 -6.19 -10.74 9.83
CA ILE A 159 -7.51 -10.32 10.30
C ILE A 159 -8.00 -9.11 9.51
N MET A 160 -7.17 -8.10 9.33
CA MET A 160 -7.52 -6.90 8.56
C MET A 160 -7.89 -7.24 7.10
N ALA A 161 -7.15 -8.15 6.46
CA ALA A 161 -7.46 -8.61 5.11
C ALA A 161 -8.83 -9.31 5.06
N SER A 162 -9.10 -10.23 5.99
CA SER A 162 -10.37 -10.97 6.05
C SER A 162 -11.56 -10.04 6.26
N LEU A 163 -11.43 -9.04 7.14
CA LEU A 163 -12.48 -8.05 7.36
C LEU A 163 -12.72 -7.19 6.12
N ALA A 164 -11.65 -6.76 5.43
CA ALA A 164 -11.76 -5.97 4.21
C ALA A 164 -12.41 -6.75 3.05
N GLU A 165 -12.12 -8.04 2.93
CA GLU A 165 -12.76 -8.92 1.95
C GLU A 165 -14.25 -9.09 2.24
N GLU A 166 -14.64 -9.28 3.51
CA GLU A 166 -16.03 -9.41 3.91
C GLU A 166 -16.81 -8.11 3.69
N GLU A 167 -16.22 -6.96 4.02
CA GLU A 167 -16.83 -5.64 3.75
C GLU A 167 -17.05 -5.45 2.24
N SER A 168 -16.05 -5.77 1.40
CA SER A 168 -16.15 -5.68 -0.05
C SER A 168 -17.24 -6.60 -0.61
N ARG A 169 -17.36 -7.83 -0.08
CA ARG A 169 -18.41 -8.80 -0.44
C ARG A 169 -19.79 -8.29 -0.05
N SER A 170 -19.93 -7.74 1.15
CA SER A 170 -21.17 -7.16 1.66
C SER A 170 -21.65 -6.00 0.79
N ILE A 171 -20.75 -5.05 0.44
CA ILE A 171 -21.05 -3.94 -0.46
C ILE A 171 -21.52 -4.45 -1.82
N SER A 172 -20.82 -5.42 -2.41
CA SER A 172 -21.19 -6.01 -3.70
C SER A 172 -22.58 -6.67 -3.66
N ASN A 173 -22.89 -7.39 -2.60
CA ASN A 173 -24.20 -8.01 -2.42
C ASN A 173 -25.33 -6.97 -2.26
N ASN A 174 -25.07 -5.91 -1.49
CA ASN A 174 -26.02 -4.81 -1.32
C ASN A 174 -26.32 -4.08 -2.62
N ILE A 175 -25.29 -3.84 -3.44
CA ILE A 175 -25.44 -3.23 -4.77
C ILE A 175 -26.28 -4.16 -5.67
N ARG A 176 -25.97 -5.46 -5.74
CA ARG A 176 -26.72 -6.43 -6.53
C ARG A 176 -28.18 -6.50 -6.09
N TRP A 177 -28.45 -6.53 -4.79
CA TRP A 177 -29.80 -6.52 -4.25
C TRP A 177 -30.55 -5.22 -4.62
N SER A 178 -29.91 -4.06 -4.46
CA SER A 178 -30.48 -2.75 -4.80
C SER A 178 -30.82 -2.66 -6.30
N VAL A 179 -29.91 -3.12 -7.16
CA VAL A 179 -30.15 -3.16 -8.63
C VAL A 179 -31.31 -4.09 -8.95
N LYS A 180 -31.33 -5.32 -8.37
CA LYS A 180 -32.43 -6.27 -8.59
C LYS A 180 -33.79 -5.71 -8.16
N LYS A 181 -33.84 -5.02 -7.00
CA LYS A 181 -35.07 -4.39 -6.50
C LYS A 181 -35.55 -3.30 -7.47
N LYS A 182 -34.68 -2.44 -7.97
CA LYS A 182 -35.04 -1.38 -8.97
C LYS A 182 -35.59 -1.97 -10.27
N PHE A 183 -35.00 -3.08 -10.77
CA PHE A 183 -35.54 -3.79 -11.91
C PHE A 183 -36.94 -4.34 -11.66
N GLN A 184 -37.21 -4.87 -10.47
CA GLN A 184 -38.56 -5.36 -10.11
C GLN A 184 -39.59 -4.22 -9.99
N GLU A 185 -39.15 -3.03 -9.61
CA GLU A 185 -39.97 -1.84 -9.50
C GLU A 185 -40.15 -1.09 -10.86
N GLY A 186 -39.59 -1.62 -11.97
CA GLY A 186 -39.67 -1.03 -13.29
C GLY A 186 -38.85 0.26 -13.46
N ILE A 187 -37.94 0.52 -12.57
CA ILE A 187 -37.04 1.69 -12.62
C ILE A 187 -35.85 1.38 -13.54
N GLU A 188 -35.61 2.18 -14.57
CA GLU A 188 -34.43 2.09 -15.42
C GLU A 188 -33.15 2.26 -14.56
N VAL A 189 -32.29 1.26 -14.56
CA VAL A 189 -30.99 1.33 -13.90
C VAL A 189 -29.91 1.47 -14.97
N ALA A 190 -29.28 2.64 -15.04
CA ALA A 190 -28.09 2.80 -15.88
C ALA A 190 -26.92 1.98 -15.27
N VAL A 191 -26.65 0.84 -15.88
CA VAL A 191 -25.48 0.02 -15.53
C VAL A 191 -24.26 0.60 -16.24
N TYR A 192 -23.42 1.34 -15.54
CA TYR A 192 -22.12 1.74 -16.07
C TYR A 192 -21.14 0.57 -15.87
N GLU A 193 -20.90 -0.23 -16.91
CA GLU A 193 -19.73 -1.09 -16.95
C GLU A 193 -18.48 -0.22 -17.08
N THR A 194 -17.63 -0.28 -16.07
CA THR A 194 -16.31 0.33 -16.10
C THR A 194 -15.46 -0.40 -17.15
N GLY A 195 -15.37 0.16 -18.36
CA GLY A 195 -14.31 -0.24 -19.27
C GLY A 195 -14.61 -0.43 -20.75
N LYS A 196 -15.86 -0.55 -21.19
CA LYS A 196 -16.19 -0.51 -22.63
C LYS A 196 -17.58 0.08 -22.84
N GLY A 197 -17.63 1.16 -23.62
CA GLY A 197 -18.90 1.82 -23.94
C GLY A 197 -19.88 0.84 -24.60
N ILE A 198 -21.03 0.69 -23.97
CA ILE A 198 -22.17 0.00 -24.59
C ILE A 198 -22.82 1.03 -25.51
N GLN A 199 -22.83 0.77 -26.81
CA GLN A 199 -23.68 1.50 -27.76
C GLN A 199 -25.12 1.21 -27.42
N ASN A 200 -25.90 2.30 -27.15
CA ASN A 200 -27.35 2.24 -27.00
C ASN A 200 -27.98 1.73 -28.29
N GLN A 201 -28.52 0.53 -28.28
CA GLN A 201 -29.60 0.19 -29.17
C GLN A 201 -30.92 0.46 -28.47
N ILE A 202 -31.45 1.65 -28.70
CA ILE A 202 -32.85 1.96 -28.41
C ILE A 202 -33.66 1.25 -29.46
N GLY A 203 -34.27 0.12 -29.12
CA GLY A 203 -35.30 -0.51 -29.92
C GLY A 203 -36.56 0.32 -29.84
N GLN A 204 -36.88 1.03 -30.92
CA GLN A 204 -38.22 1.54 -31.17
C GLN A 204 -39.15 0.32 -31.33
N ASN A 205 -40.11 0.19 -30.44
CA ASN A 205 -41.34 -0.54 -30.73
C ASN A 205 -42.52 0.41 -30.63
N THR A 206 -43.04 0.74 -31.80
CA THR A 206 -44.39 1.26 -32.06
C THR A 206 -45.47 0.33 -31.52
#